data_bc5aeedcbcf5c806ce17dc7647fb44fb
#
_entry.id   bc5aeedcbcf5c806ce17dc7647fb44fb
#
_cell.length_a   1.000
_cell.length_b   1.000
_cell.length_c   1.000
_cell.angle_alpha   90.00
_cell.angle_beta   90.00
_cell.angle_gamma   90.00
#
_symmetry.space_group_name_H-M   'P 1'
#
loop_
_entity.id
_entity.type
_entity.pdbx_description
1 polymer ?
#
loop_
_entity_poly.entity_id
_entity_poly.type
_entity_poly.pdbx_seq_one_letter_code
_entity_poly.pdbx_strand_id
1 'polypeptide(L)'
;MKLSFLGQYSIVKQIVLKMKINNFLKHLSRLDNVHQWEERDSVIKESVSQHSFKVAAICHFMLNECEKAAKKVCNPISEDWLDRYNWLKFKYECLSYAVLHDFDEAILGRDISHVVKYNDFNGEEIRKAINNYVNHITKEDFADGSIPQPTQEVKYFVKMCDWIALSTFCDRNRTVGCMVFTNEYMYCKRNLSEAISIASNSLEKKFQFNPKDIFIEIVDLD
;
A
#
# COMPACT_ATOMS: atom_id res chain seq x y z
N MET A 1 -32.08 5.66 38.71
CA MET A 1 -31.76 6.75 37.76
C MET A 1 -31.85 6.21 36.37
N LYS A 2 -32.90 6.56 35.59
CA LYS A 2 -33.02 6.07 34.17
C LYS A 2 -32.19 7.01 33.29
N LEU A 3 -31.20 6.47 32.62
CA LEU A 3 -30.48 7.20 31.58
C LEU A 3 -31.46 7.67 30.48
N SER A 4 -31.32 8.91 30.04
CA SER A 4 -32.11 9.42 28.92
C SER A 4 -31.84 8.61 27.66
N PHE A 5 -32.80 8.58 26.74
CA PHE A 5 -32.65 7.85 25.45
C PHE A 5 -31.36 8.25 24.70
N LEU A 6 -30.99 9.54 24.74
CA LEU A 6 -29.73 10.05 24.18
C LEU A 6 -28.50 9.50 24.90
N GLY A 7 -28.54 9.32 26.21
CA GLY A 7 -27.45 8.72 26.97
C GLY A 7 -27.24 7.23 26.66
N GLN A 8 -28.33 6.48 26.47
CA GLN A 8 -28.27 5.08 26.08
C GLN A 8 -27.70 4.91 24.65
N TYR A 9 -28.13 5.76 23.71
CA TYR A 9 -27.63 5.77 22.34
C TYR A 9 -26.13 6.09 22.29
N SER A 10 -25.64 7.04 23.08
CA SER A 10 -24.22 7.38 23.18
C SER A 10 -23.37 6.20 23.69
N ILE A 11 -23.84 5.51 24.72
CA ILE A 11 -23.13 4.34 25.29
C ILE A 11 -23.06 3.20 24.26
N VAL A 12 -24.16 2.86 23.60
CA VAL A 12 -24.20 1.81 22.57
C VAL A 12 -23.22 2.14 21.43
N LYS A 13 -23.20 3.40 20.96
CA LYS A 13 -22.28 3.86 19.91
C LYS A 13 -20.81 3.70 20.33
N GLN A 14 -20.48 4.03 21.60
CA GLN A 14 -19.12 3.86 22.12
C GLN A 14 -18.72 2.39 22.22
N ILE A 15 -19.62 1.50 22.67
CA ILE A 15 -19.37 0.05 22.75
C ILE A 15 -19.11 -0.51 21.36
N VAL A 16 -19.96 -0.19 20.38
CA VAL A 16 -19.80 -0.64 18.98
C VAL A 16 -18.48 -0.16 18.40
N LEU A 17 -18.11 1.12 18.61
CA LEU A 17 -16.83 1.66 18.14
C LEU A 17 -15.63 0.92 18.76
N LYS A 18 -15.69 0.62 20.08
CA LYS A 18 -14.65 -0.12 20.78
C LYS A 18 -14.50 -1.55 20.24
N MET A 19 -15.62 -2.24 19.96
CA MET A 19 -15.58 -3.57 19.36
C MET A 19 -14.92 -3.56 17.98
N LYS A 20 -15.25 -2.57 17.13
CA LYS A 20 -14.65 -2.41 15.79
C LYS A 20 -13.14 -2.16 15.86
N ILE A 21 -12.69 -1.29 16.74
CA ILE A 21 -11.25 -1.02 16.94
C ILE A 21 -10.55 -2.31 17.39
N ASN A 22 -11.13 -3.07 18.31
CA ASN A 22 -10.53 -4.32 18.77
C ASN A 22 -10.41 -5.35 17.65
N ASN A 23 -11.42 -5.49 16.78
CA ASN A 23 -11.38 -6.40 15.64
C ASN A 23 -10.32 -5.94 14.63
N PHE A 24 -10.25 -4.65 14.33
CA PHE A 24 -9.20 -4.09 13.47
C PHE A 24 -7.79 -4.38 14.02
N LEU A 25 -7.55 -4.11 15.31
CA LEU A 25 -6.26 -4.37 15.95
C LEU A 25 -5.91 -5.87 15.95
N LYS A 26 -6.91 -6.74 16.11
CA LYS A 26 -6.73 -8.19 16.01
C LYS A 26 -6.27 -8.61 14.61
N HIS A 27 -6.84 -8.03 13.56
CA HIS A 27 -6.39 -8.32 12.20
C HIS A 27 -4.99 -7.74 11.95
N LEU A 28 -4.71 -6.51 12.37
CA LEU A 28 -3.37 -5.92 12.23
C LEU A 28 -2.29 -6.77 12.92
N SER A 29 -2.56 -7.28 14.13
CA SER A 29 -1.57 -8.11 14.84
C SER A 29 -1.27 -9.44 14.15
N ARG A 30 -2.12 -9.91 13.25
CA ARG A 30 -1.83 -11.10 12.44
C ARG A 30 -0.75 -10.84 11.41
N LEU A 31 -0.64 -9.60 10.88
CA LEU A 31 0.39 -9.24 9.90
C LEU A 31 1.80 -9.38 10.45
N ASP A 32 1.99 -9.32 11.77
CA ASP A 32 3.29 -9.54 12.41
C ASP A 32 3.76 -10.99 12.29
N ASN A 33 2.82 -11.93 12.14
CA ASN A 33 3.08 -13.37 12.04
C ASN A 33 3.00 -13.90 10.62
N VAL A 34 2.55 -13.11 9.66
CA VAL A 34 2.56 -13.45 8.23
C VAL A 34 3.86 -12.92 7.64
N HIS A 35 4.63 -13.79 7.00
CA HIS A 35 5.92 -13.42 6.43
C HIS A 35 5.83 -13.31 4.91
N GLN A 36 6.44 -12.28 4.37
CA GLN A 36 6.61 -12.10 2.93
C GLN A 36 7.43 -13.26 2.36
N TRP A 37 6.98 -13.78 1.21
CA TRP A 37 7.66 -14.89 0.52
C TRP A 37 7.80 -16.15 1.40
N GLU A 38 6.76 -16.46 2.17
CA GLU A 38 6.74 -17.60 3.10
C GLU A 38 7.07 -18.93 2.41
N GLU A 39 6.75 -19.05 1.13
CA GLU A 39 7.05 -20.21 0.27
C GLU A 39 8.52 -20.28 -0.19
N ARG A 40 9.35 -19.27 0.14
CA ARG A 40 10.76 -19.19 -0.26
C ARG A 40 11.69 -19.33 0.95
N ASP A 41 12.81 -20.01 0.75
CA ASP A 41 13.88 -20.11 1.75
C ASP A 41 14.65 -18.79 1.84
N SER A 42 14.07 -17.78 2.45
CA SER A 42 14.71 -16.50 2.70
C SER A 42 15.57 -16.55 3.96
N VAL A 43 16.81 -16.03 3.87
CA VAL A 43 17.70 -15.85 5.03
C VAL A 43 17.22 -14.71 5.90
N ILE A 44 16.86 -13.60 5.26
CA ILE A 44 16.28 -12.44 5.93
C ILE A 44 14.77 -12.58 5.84
N LYS A 45 14.13 -12.73 6.99
CA LYS A 45 12.66 -12.76 7.08
C LYS A 45 12.12 -11.34 7.23
N GLU A 46 10.95 -11.12 6.67
CA GLU A 46 10.21 -9.87 6.79
C GLU A 46 8.74 -10.20 6.97
N SER A 47 8.10 -9.67 8.02
CA SER A 47 6.66 -9.80 8.17
C SER A 47 5.92 -8.84 7.25
N VAL A 48 4.65 -9.14 6.94
CA VAL A 48 3.80 -8.28 6.13
C VAL A 48 3.61 -6.91 6.79
N SER A 49 3.57 -6.83 8.12
CA SER A 49 3.54 -5.54 8.84
C SER A 49 4.81 -4.71 8.61
N GLN A 50 5.99 -5.34 8.67
CA GLN A 50 7.26 -4.67 8.38
C GLN A 50 7.34 -4.19 6.94
N HIS A 51 6.86 -5.02 5.99
CA HIS A 51 6.76 -4.66 4.59
C HIS A 51 5.85 -3.45 4.39
N SER A 52 4.61 -3.48 4.89
CA SER A 52 3.66 -2.38 4.78
C SER A 52 4.18 -1.08 5.39
N PHE A 53 4.90 -1.16 6.52
CA PHE A 53 5.57 0.01 7.09
C PHE A 53 6.64 0.57 6.16
N LYS A 54 7.47 -0.26 5.53
CA LYS A 54 8.48 0.19 4.55
C LYS A 54 7.82 0.84 3.34
N VAL A 55 6.77 0.23 2.79
CA VAL A 55 6.02 0.81 1.67
C VAL A 55 5.48 2.18 2.03
N ALA A 56 4.90 2.35 3.23
CA ALA A 56 4.41 3.64 3.70
C ALA A 56 5.53 4.67 3.89
N ALA A 57 6.69 4.27 4.41
CA ALA A 57 7.85 5.14 4.58
C ALA A 57 8.42 5.60 3.23
N ILE A 58 8.56 4.68 2.26
CA ILE A 58 8.98 4.99 0.88
C ILE A 58 7.96 5.93 0.23
N CYS A 59 6.67 5.63 0.36
CA CYS A 59 5.59 6.46 -0.15
C CYS A 59 5.68 7.90 0.39
N HIS A 60 5.86 8.05 1.69
CA HIS A 60 6.03 9.36 2.32
C HIS A 60 7.24 10.12 1.76
N PHE A 61 8.39 9.46 1.64
CA PHE A 61 9.61 10.05 1.09
C PHE A 61 9.39 10.51 -0.36
N MET A 62 8.89 9.62 -1.23
CA MET A 62 8.66 9.90 -2.65
C MET A 62 7.68 11.06 -2.86
N LEU A 63 6.58 11.11 -2.09
CA LEU A 63 5.61 12.21 -2.14
C LEU A 63 6.24 13.56 -1.76
N ASN A 64 7.14 13.58 -0.77
CA ASN A 64 7.82 14.80 -0.37
C ASN A 64 8.85 15.26 -1.42
N GLU A 65 9.56 14.35 -2.07
CA GLU A 65 10.48 14.69 -3.16
C GLU A 65 9.71 15.23 -4.39
N CYS A 66 8.57 14.61 -4.75
CA CYS A 66 7.68 15.16 -5.76
C CYS A 66 7.23 16.59 -5.43
N GLU A 67 6.82 16.84 -4.19
CA GLU A 67 6.38 18.18 -3.77
C GLU A 67 7.52 19.21 -3.86
N LYS A 68 8.73 18.84 -3.42
CA LYS A 68 9.91 19.71 -3.51
C LYS A 68 10.28 20.05 -4.96
N ALA A 69 10.25 19.05 -5.83
CA ALA A 69 10.60 19.25 -7.24
C ALA A 69 9.55 20.06 -7.98
N ALA A 70 8.29 19.77 -7.74
CA ALA A 70 7.20 20.53 -8.32
C ALA A 70 7.27 22.00 -7.92
N LYS A 71 7.61 22.32 -6.67
CA LYS A 71 7.84 23.71 -6.22
C LYS A 71 9.03 24.42 -6.91
N LYS A 72 10.02 23.65 -7.41
CA LYS A 72 11.16 24.24 -8.15
C LYS A 72 10.83 24.56 -9.60
N VAL A 73 9.98 23.75 -10.22
CA VAL A 73 9.62 23.87 -11.66
C VAL A 73 8.53 24.89 -11.87
N CYS A 74 7.62 25.04 -10.96
CA CYS A 74 6.49 25.95 -11.08
C CYS A 74 6.86 27.33 -10.54
N ASN A 75 6.60 28.36 -11.36
CA ASN A 75 6.85 29.74 -11.02
C ASN A 75 6.14 30.09 -9.70
N PRO A 76 6.85 30.64 -8.67
CA PRO A 76 6.28 30.92 -7.35
C PRO A 76 5.12 31.95 -7.37
N ILE A 77 4.80 32.53 -8.54
CA ILE A 77 3.74 33.55 -8.70
C ILE A 77 2.35 32.91 -8.86
N SER A 78 2.24 31.64 -9.25
CA SER A 78 0.96 30.93 -9.27
C SER A 78 0.90 29.96 -8.08
N GLU A 79 0.32 30.40 -6.97
CA GLU A 79 0.00 29.50 -5.84
C GLU A 79 -0.96 28.34 -6.21
N ASP A 80 -1.48 28.35 -7.44
CA ASP A 80 -2.51 27.47 -7.97
C ASP A 80 -2.01 26.24 -8.73
N TRP A 81 -0.70 26.03 -8.88
CA TRP A 81 -0.20 24.92 -9.71
C TRP A 81 -0.48 23.52 -9.14
N LEU A 82 -0.69 23.43 -7.85
CA LEU A 82 -1.19 22.27 -7.18
C LEU A 82 -2.39 22.74 -6.37
N ASP A 83 -3.58 22.33 -6.78
CA ASP A 83 -4.67 22.44 -5.85
C ASP A 83 -4.23 21.76 -4.55
N ARG A 84 -3.77 22.59 -3.61
CA ARG A 84 -3.12 22.19 -2.35
C ARG A 84 -4.01 21.19 -1.60
N TYR A 85 -5.31 21.34 -1.72
CA TYR A 85 -6.27 20.42 -1.12
C TYR A 85 -6.21 19.04 -1.81
N ASN A 86 -6.21 18.99 -3.13
CA ASN A 86 -6.15 17.74 -3.90
C ASN A 86 -4.81 17.02 -3.70
N TRP A 87 -3.69 17.75 -3.58
CA TRP A 87 -2.39 17.15 -3.27
C TRP A 87 -2.34 16.59 -1.86
N LEU A 88 -2.81 17.31 -0.84
CA LEU A 88 -2.86 16.82 0.53
C LEU A 88 -3.80 15.62 0.67
N LYS A 89 -4.93 15.65 0.00
CA LYS A 89 -5.84 14.52 -0.08
C LYS A 89 -5.15 13.30 -0.71
N PHE A 90 -4.49 13.47 -1.84
CA PHE A 90 -3.73 12.40 -2.50
C PHE A 90 -2.63 11.82 -1.61
N LYS A 91 -1.85 12.67 -0.92
CA LYS A 91 -0.83 12.23 0.05
C LYS A 91 -1.45 11.39 1.17
N TYR A 92 -2.55 11.84 1.73
CA TYR A 92 -3.27 11.11 2.78
C TYR A 92 -3.78 9.74 2.29
N GLU A 93 -4.40 9.71 1.10
CA GLU A 93 -4.91 8.48 0.50
C GLU A 93 -3.78 7.49 0.19
N CYS A 94 -2.63 7.96 -0.34
CA CYS A 94 -1.48 7.12 -0.60
C CYS A 94 -0.92 6.49 0.69
N LEU A 95 -0.72 7.29 1.75
CA LEU A 95 -0.20 6.79 3.02
C LEU A 95 -1.17 5.82 3.69
N SER A 96 -2.46 6.13 3.69
CA SER A 96 -3.48 5.25 4.25
C SER A 96 -3.55 3.92 3.50
N TYR A 97 -3.49 3.96 2.18
CA TYR A 97 -3.50 2.75 1.37
C TYR A 97 -2.20 1.96 1.50
N ALA A 98 -1.03 2.61 1.57
CA ALA A 98 0.25 1.94 1.73
C ALA A 98 0.33 1.10 3.02
N VAL A 99 -0.28 1.57 4.11
CA VAL A 99 -0.36 0.80 5.37
C VAL A 99 -1.28 -0.42 5.25
N LEU A 100 -2.31 -0.34 4.41
CA LEU A 100 -3.40 -1.32 4.34
C LEU A 100 -3.41 -2.14 3.03
N HIS A 101 -2.41 -1.98 2.14
CA HIS A 101 -2.46 -2.57 0.80
C HIS A 101 -2.46 -4.11 0.79
N ASP A 102 -1.86 -4.74 1.81
CA ASP A 102 -1.85 -6.19 2.04
C ASP A 102 -2.73 -6.61 3.24
N PHE A 103 -3.74 -5.80 3.59
CA PHE A 103 -4.63 -6.11 4.72
C PHE A 103 -5.47 -7.38 4.49
N ASP A 104 -5.70 -7.76 3.24
CA ASP A 104 -6.29 -9.04 2.86
C ASP A 104 -5.47 -10.24 3.38
N GLU A 105 -4.15 -10.14 3.45
CA GLU A 105 -3.27 -11.16 4.02
C GLU A 105 -3.47 -11.31 5.54
N ALA A 106 -3.76 -10.20 6.24
CA ALA A 106 -4.15 -10.26 7.65
C ALA A 106 -5.42 -11.07 7.89
N ILE A 107 -6.40 -10.90 7.00
CA ILE A 107 -7.68 -11.62 7.07
C ILE A 107 -7.48 -13.08 6.74
N LEU A 108 -6.69 -13.40 5.74
CA LEU A 108 -6.38 -14.76 5.31
C LEU A 108 -5.40 -15.47 6.26
N GLY A 109 -4.60 -14.71 7.02
CA GLY A 109 -3.59 -15.23 7.94
C GLY A 109 -2.37 -15.84 7.26
N ARG A 110 -2.13 -15.48 5.99
CA ARG A 110 -0.96 -15.92 5.20
C ARG A 110 -0.66 -14.98 4.06
N ASP A 111 0.60 -14.95 3.61
CA ASP A 111 1.03 -14.30 2.37
C ASP A 111 0.31 -14.93 1.17
N ILE A 112 -0.19 -14.11 0.28
CA ILE A 112 -0.82 -14.54 -0.97
C ILE A 112 0.25 -14.48 -2.05
N SER A 113 0.78 -15.64 -2.41
CA SER A 113 1.79 -15.78 -3.46
C SER A 113 1.43 -14.96 -4.71
N HIS A 114 2.43 -14.24 -5.24
CA HIS A 114 2.31 -13.47 -6.48
C HIS A 114 1.77 -14.33 -7.65
N VAL A 115 2.15 -15.60 -7.70
CA VAL A 115 1.64 -16.56 -8.71
C VAL A 115 0.13 -16.73 -8.58
N VAL A 116 -0.41 -16.76 -7.37
CA VAL A 116 -1.86 -16.85 -7.12
C VAL A 116 -2.56 -15.54 -7.46
N LYS A 117 -1.93 -14.39 -7.11
CA LYS A 117 -2.50 -13.06 -7.40
C LYS A 117 -2.55 -12.75 -8.91
N TYR A 118 -1.62 -13.27 -9.72
CA TYR A 118 -1.40 -12.85 -11.12
C TYR A 118 -1.32 -14.01 -12.14
N ASN A 119 -1.76 -15.22 -11.77
CA ASN A 119 -1.80 -16.33 -12.71
C ASN A 119 -2.89 -16.10 -13.76
N ASP A 120 -2.49 -16.10 -15.04
CA ASP A 120 -3.37 -15.79 -16.17
C ASP A 120 -4.50 -16.81 -16.38
N PHE A 121 -4.35 -18.07 -15.91
CA PHE A 121 -5.35 -19.11 -16.12
C PHE A 121 -6.57 -19.02 -15.23
N ASN A 122 -6.43 -18.61 -13.95
CA ASN A 122 -7.53 -18.49 -12.98
C ASN A 122 -7.34 -17.33 -12.01
N GLY A 123 -6.34 -16.49 -12.21
CA GLY A 123 -5.97 -15.43 -11.27
C GLY A 123 -7.09 -14.40 -11.04
N GLU A 124 -7.92 -14.14 -12.06
CA GLU A 124 -9.06 -13.22 -11.91
C GLU A 124 -10.17 -13.79 -11.04
N GLU A 125 -10.48 -15.08 -11.20
CA GLU A 125 -11.50 -15.76 -10.38
C GLU A 125 -11.04 -15.91 -8.93
N ILE A 126 -9.78 -16.26 -8.72
CA ILE A 126 -9.17 -16.35 -7.39
C ILE A 126 -9.17 -14.98 -6.72
N ARG A 127 -8.76 -13.92 -7.43
CA ARG A 127 -8.82 -12.54 -6.90
C ARG A 127 -10.24 -12.11 -6.56
N LYS A 128 -11.22 -12.43 -7.40
CA LYS A 128 -12.64 -12.15 -7.11
C LYS A 128 -13.11 -12.90 -5.87
N ALA A 129 -12.73 -14.17 -5.72
CA ALA A 129 -13.08 -14.97 -4.54
C ALA A 129 -12.46 -14.40 -3.26
N ILE A 130 -11.16 -14.05 -3.30
CA ILE A 130 -10.45 -13.40 -2.19
C ILE A 130 -11.12 -12.07 -1.85
N ASN A 131 -11.35 -11.20 -2.82
CA ASN A 131 -11.97 -9.89 -2.60
C ASN A 131 -13.39 -10.02 -2.03
N ASN A 132 -14.17 -10.99 -2.50
CA ASN A 132 -15.50 -11.24 -1.95
C ASN A 132 -15.44 -11.69 -0.51
N TYR A 133 -14.52 -12.59 -0.17
CA TYR A 133 -14.30 -13.06 1.19
C TYR A 133 -13.83 -11.94 2.11
N VAL A 134 -12.80 -11.18 1.70
CA VAL A 134 -12.29 -10.03 2.44
C VAL A 134 -13.39 -8.99 2.65
N ASN A 135 -14.15 -8.65 1.61
CA ASN A 135 -15.27 -7.71 1.71
C ASN A 135 -16.39 -8.21 2.64
N HIS A 136 -16.65 -9.51 2.68
CA HIS A 136 -17.63 -10.09 3.59
C HIS A 136 -17.18 -9.92 5.04
N ILE A 137 -15.97 -10.33 5.37
CA ILE A 137 -15.38 -10.19 6.71
C ILE A 137 -15.28 -8.71 7.12
N THR A 138 -14.81 -7.83 6.23
CA THR A 138 -14.68 -6.41 6.56
C THR A 138 -16.03 -5.73 6.77
N LYS A 139 -17.08 -6.13 6.07
CA LYS A 139 -18.44 -5.62 6.32
C LYS A 139 -18.97 -6.02 7.69
N GLU A 140 -18.70 -7.24 8.14
CA GLU A 140 -19.11 -7.73 9.45
C GLU A 140 -18.32 -7.05 10.57
N ASP A 141 -16.99 -6.94 10.41
CA ASP A 141 -16.09 -6.43 11.44
C ASP A 141 -16.02 -4.89 11.48
N PHE A 142 -16.23 -4.21 10.35
CA PHE A 142 -16.04 -2.75 10.19
C PHE A 142 -17.31 -2.06 9.70
N ALA A 143 -18.43 -2.19 10.33
CA ALA A 143 -19.75 -1.56 10.15
C ALA A 143 -20.03 -0.65 8.94
N ASP A 144 -19.25 -0.20 8.13
CA ASP A 144 -19.46 0.50 6.85
C ASP A 144 -18.59 -0.08 5.73
N GLY A 145 -18.00 -1.25 6.00
CA GLY A 145 -17.38 -2.11 4.99
C GLY A 145 -16.21 -1.52 4.24
N SER A 146 -15.75 -0.38 4.61
CA SER A 146 -14.82 0.31 3.74
C SER A 146 -13.42 0.46 4.33
N ILE A 147 -12.58 -0.51 4.04
CA ILE A 147 -11.22 -0.12 3.66
C ILE A 147 -11.43 0.84 2.48
N PRO A 148 -11.04 2.12 2.58
CA PRO A 148 -11.29 3.08 1.52
C PRO A 148 -10.74 2.53 0.21
N GLN A 149 -11.60 2.43 -0.81
CA GLN A 149 -11.14 1.99 -2.13
C GLN A 149 -10.30 3.12 -2.72
N PRO A 150 -8.99 2.93 -2.88
CA PRO A 150 -8.11 3.98 -3.38
C PRO A 150 -8.42 4.27 -4.84
N THR A 151 -8.21 5.53 -5.26
CA THR A 151 -8.27 5.90 -6.68
C THR A 151 -7.19 5.16 -7.46
N GLN A 152 -7.32 5.10 -8.78
CA GLN A 152 -6.36 4.39 -9.62
C GLN A 152 -4.95 4.99 -9.53
N GLU A 153 -4.84 6.30 -9.41
CA GLU A 153 -3.58 7.02 -9.24
C GLU A 153 -2.88 6.64 -7.93
N VAL A 154 -3.66 6.53 -6.85
CA VAL A 154 -3.17 6.07 -5.55
C VAL A 154 -2.64 4.64 -5.64
N LYS A 155 -3.39 3.75 -6.31
CA LYS A 155 -2.95 2.36 -6.54
C LYS A 155 -1.63 2.30 -7.30
N TYR A 156 -1.49 3.06 -8.37
CA TYR A 156 -0.26 3.08 -9.16
C TYR A 156 0.93 3.60 -8.36
N PHE A 157 0.73 4.68 -7.62
CA PHE A 157 1.79 5.26 -6.82
C PHE A 157 2.25 4.32 -5.69
N VAL A 158 1.31 3.75 -4.95
CA VAL A 158 1.63 2.79 -3.87
C VAL A 158 2.24 1.51 -4.43
N LYS A 159 1.78 1.02 -5.60
CA LYS A 159 2.37 -0.15 -6.25
C LYS A 159 3.82 0.08 -6.69
N MET A 160 4.17 1.28 -7.13
CA MET A 160 5.57 1.66 -7.37
C MET A 160 6.40 1.56 -6.07
N CYS A 161 5.90 2.11 -4.96
CA CYS A 161 6.58 2.05 -3.66
C CYS A 161 6.71 0.61 -3.14
N ASP A 162 5.72 -0.23 -3.38
CA ASP A 162 5.73 -1.67 -3.09
C ASP A 162 6.86 -2.38 -3.87
N TRP A 163 6.99 -2.13 -5.17
CA TRP A 163 8.09 -2.68 -5.97
C TRP A 163 9.48 -2.21 -5.49
N ILE A 164 9.62 -0.99 -4.99
CA ILE A 164 10.87 -0.50 -4.37
C ILE A 164 11.17 -1.32 -3.11
N ALA A 165 10.18 -1.52 -2.24
CA ALA A 165 10.34 -2.30 -1.02
C ALA A 165 10.72 -3.76 -1.31
N LEU A 166 10.00 -4.40 -2.26
CA LEU A 166 10.26 -5.79 -2.69
C LEU A 166 11.63 -5.95 -3.33
N SER A 167 12.04 -5.03 -4.23
CA SER A 167 13.37 -5.08 -4.83
C SER A 167 14.47 -4.98 -3.79
N THR A 168 14.32 -4.11 -2.80
CA THR A 168 15.26 -3.96 -1.68
C THR A 168 15.31 -5.23 -0.82
N PHE A 169 14.18 -5.86 -0.54
CA PHE A 169 14.12 -7.13 0.18
C PHE A 169 14.83 -8.25 -0.57
N CYS A 170 14.57 -8.38 -1.89
CA CYS A 170 15.22 -9.38 -2.74
C CYS A 170 16.73 -9.14 -2.82
N ASP A 171 17.17 -7.89 -2.98
CA ASP A 171 18.59 -7.54 -3.03
C ASP A 171 19.32 -7.91 -1.74
N ARG A 172 18.74 -7.60 -0.59
CA ARG A 172 19.32 -7.96 0.73
C ARG A 172 19.46 -9.47 0.88
N ASN A 173 18.47 -10.27 0.51
CA ASN A 173 18.54 -11.72 0.55
C ASN A 173 19.59 -12.27 -0.42
N ARG A 174 19.66 -11.74 -1.65
CA ARG A 174 20.67 -12.09 -2.66
C ARG A 174 22.09 -11.79 -2.14
N THR A 175 22.29 -10.62 -1.53
CA THR A 175 23.60 -10.18 -1.02
C THR A 175 24.12 -11.06 0.11
N VAL A 176 23.25 -11.65 0.94
CA VAL A 176 23.65 -12.61 1.98
C VAL A 176 23.76 -14.06 1.46
N GLY A 177 23.73 -14.26 0.15
CA GLY A 177 23.99 -15.54 -0.50
C GLY A 177 22.77 -16.38 -0.84
N CYS A 178 21.55 -15.85 -0.66
CA CYS A 178 20.32 -16.55 -1.06
C CYS A 178 20.07 -16.41 -2.57
N MET A 179 20.69 -17.30 -3.35
CA MET A 179 20.71 -17.22 -4.82
C MET A 179 19.32 -17.31 -5.47
N VAL A 180 18.34 -17.90 -4.79
CA VAL A 180 16.94 -17.95 -5.25
C VAL A 180 16.39 -16.54 -5.51
N PHE A 181 16.84 -15.54 -4.74
CA PHE A 181 16.40 -14.17 -4.89
C PHE A 181 17.06 -13.39 -6.05
N THR A 182 18.01 -13.97 -6.78
CA THR A 182 18.60 -13.29 -7.94
C THR A 182 17.57 -13.09 -9.06
N ASN A 183 16.81 -14.11 -9.41
CA ASN A 183 15.75 -14.01 -10.42
C ASN A 183 14.60 -13.11 -9.93
N GLU A 184 14.24 -13.23 -8.67
CA GLU A 184 13.19 -12.41 -8.05
C GLU A 184 13.58 -10.92 -8.03
N TYR A 185 14.85 -10.61 -7.73
CA TYR A 185 15.36 -9.25 -7.80
C TYR A 185 15.24 -8.68 -9.23
N MET A 186 15.69 -9.42 -10.24
CA MET A 186 15.59 -8.99 -11.65
C MET A 186 14.13 -8.80 -12.08
N TYR A 187 13.25 -9.67 -11.61
CA TYR A 187 11.81 -9.54 -11.85
C TYR A 187 11.26 -8.26 -11.21
N CYS A 188 11.61 -7.98 -9.94
CA CYS A 188 11.20 -6.77 -9.25
C CYS A 188 11.72 -5.50 -9.95
N LYS A 189 12.99 -5.46 -10.38
CA LYS A 189 13.58 -4.31 -11.09
C LYS A 189 12.84 -4.02 -12.40
N ARG A 190 12.50 -5.04 -13.18
CA ARG A 190 11.72 -4.86 -14.42
C ARG A 190 10.33 -4.28 -14.15
N ASN A 191 9.60 -4.85 -13.20
CA ASN A 191 8.27 -4.37 -12.84
C ASN A 191 8.30 -2.96 -12.21
N LEU A 192 9.37 -2.63 -11.49
CA LEU A 192 9.57 -1.31 -10.93
C LEU A 192 9.73 -0.25 -12.03
N SER A 193 10.51 -0.53 -13.08
CA SER A 193 10.66 0.39 -14.22
C SER A 193 9.31 0.69 -14.89
N GLU A 194 8.48 -0.33 -15.09
CA GLU A 194 7.13 -0.16 -15.61
C GLU A 194 6.24 0.63 -14.65
N ALA A 195 6.27 0.29 -13.36
CA ALA A 195 5.47 0.97 -12.33
C ALA A 195 5.82 2.45 -12.20
N ILE A 196 7.11 2.82 -12.30
CA ILE A 196 7.56 4.23 -12.35
C ILE A 196 6.92 4.94 -13.54
N SER A 197 6.94 4.35 -14.72
CA SER A 197 6.36 4.96 -15.92
C SER A 197 4.85 5.18 -15.75
N ILE A 198 4.14 4.19 -15.25
CA ILE A 198 2.69 4.26 -15.04
C ILE A 198 2.33 5.31 -13.97
N ALA A 199 3.01 5.30 -12.83
CA ALA A 199 2.78 6.26 -11.75
C ALA A 199 3.07 7.70 -12.20
N SER A 200 4.19 7.92 -12.90
CA SER A 200 4.58 9.24 -13.42
C SER A 200 3.55 9.79 -14.40
N ASN A 201 3.13 8.99 -15.37
CA ASN A 201 2.11 9.39 -16.35
C ASN A 201 0.75 9.68 -15.70
N SER A 202 0.42 8.96 -14.65
CA SER A 202 -0.82 9.16 -13.88
C SER A 202 -0.78 10.49 -13.10
N LEU A 203 0.35 10.80 -12.47
CA LEU A 203 0.56 12.07 -11.76
C LEU A 203 0.60 13.26 -12.73
N GLU A 204 1.23 13.11 -13.89
CA GLU A 204 1.24 14.14 -14.93
C GLU A 204 -0.17 14.50 -15.40
N LYS A 205 -1.03 13.49 -15.65
CA LYS A 205 -2.41 13.71 -16.02
C LYS A 205 -3.23 14.43 -14.94
N LYS A 206 -2.96 14.10 -13.66
CA LYS A 206 -3.75 14.62 -12.54
C LYS A 206 -3.25 15.97 -12.05
N PHE A 207 -1.94 16.16 -11.98
CA PHE A 207 -1.29 17.32 -11.36
C PHE A 207 -0.45 18.16 -12.33
N GLN A 208 -0.45 17.83 -13.62
CA GLN A 208 0.36 18.51 -14.65
C GLN A 208 1.86 18.54 -14.31
N PHE A 209 2.34 17.53 -13.59
CA PHE A 209 3.72 17.38 -13.15
C PHE A 209 4.18 15.95 -13.35
N ASN A 210 5.26 15.76 -14.14
CA ASN A 210 5.84 14.44 -14.40
C ASN A 210 7.09 14.22 -13.52
N PRO A 211 7.01 13.37 -12.49
CA PRO A 211 8.12 13.10 -11.58
C PRO A 211 9.05 11.97 -12.05
N LYS A 212 8.98 11.51 -13.30
CA LYS A 212 9.68 10.31 -13.78
C LYS A 212 11.18 10.34 -13.52
N ASP A 213 11.83 11.44 -13.85
CA ASP A 213 13.29 11.57 -13.69
C ASP A 213 13.69 11.53 -12.22
N ILE A 214 12.87 12.13 -11.35
CA ILE A 214 13.07 12.08 -9.89
C ILE A 214 12.97 10.65 -9.38
N PHE A 215 11.99 9.90 -9.84
CA PHE A 215 11.81 8.51 -9.41
C PHE A 215 12.96 7.62 -9.87
N ILE A 216 13.45 7.82 -11.11
CA ILE A 216 14.62 7.11 -11.64
C ILE A 216 15.86 7.45 -10.82
N GLU A 217 16.12 8.72 -10.55
CA GLU A 217 17.29 9.19 -9.77
C GLU A 217 17.28 8.61 -8.34
N ILE A 218 16.11 8.60 -7.68
CA ILE A 218 16.00 8.08 -6.30
C ILE A 218 16.22 6.57 -6.24
N VAL A 219 15.76 5.83 -7.24
CA VAL A 219 15.73 4.36 -7.22
C VAL A 219 17.00 3.75 -7.80
N ASP A 220 17.87 4.56 -8.45
CA ASP A 220 19.12 4.12 -9.08
C ASP A 220 18.89 2.90 -9.98
N LEU A 221 18.09 3.11 -11.04
CA LEU A 221 17.68 2.06 -11.99
C LEU A 221 18.71 1.85 -13.11
N ASP A 222 20.00 2.10 -12.89
CA ASP A 222 21.08 1.83 -13.82
C ASP A 222 21.28 0.33 -14.14
#